data_8310bbf19004f767fd0acc7899f6980c
#
_entry.id   8310bbf19004f767fd0acc7899f6980c
#
_cell.length_a   1.000
_cell.length_b   1.000
_cell.length_c   1.000
_cell.angle_alpha   90.00
_cell.angle_beta   90.00
_cell.angle_gamma   90.00
#
_symmetry.space_group_name_H-M   'P 1'
#
loop_
_entity.id
_entity.type
_entity.pdbx_description
1 polymer ?
#
loop_
_entity_poly.entity_id
_entity_poly.type
_entity_poly.pdbx_seq_one_letter_code
_entity_poly.pdbx_strand_id
1 'polypeptide(L)'
;DSEYDAFKAYAESYPDGTVLLVDTYDVLKSGVPNAIRTAREVLEPMGKKLIGIRLDSGDLAYLSKEARKMLDEAGLSDCMIVASNSLDEYTISSLNRQGAKIDSYGVGERLITSSSTPVFGAVYKLVAIQKDGKFIPKIKISETAEKITNPGIKEVYRVYDENGKAVADYLAVKGEQIRDLEPVRYVDPVNYWKNRSFVGCRFKKLQVPVFEKGKRIYDLPDIEEIRQYVKDQLENEIWEEEQRFENAHTHYLDMSPAMFELKMSLLHEEN
;
A
#
# COMPACT_ATOMS: atom_id res chain seq x y z
N ASP A 1 24.88 30.19 23.75
CA ASP A 1 24.22 29.46 22.65
C ASP A 1 24.64 27.98 22.76
N SER A 2 23.80 27.18 23.40
CA SER A 2 23.98 25.74 23.57
C SER A 2 22.77 25.01 23.01
N GLU A 3 22.83 23.69 22.87
CA GLU A 3 21.68 22.85 22.49
C GLU A 3 20.50 23.08 23.44
N TYR A 4 20.78 23.17 24.74
CA TYR A 4 19.75 23.49 25.74
C TYR A 4 19.09 24.86 25.49
N ASP A 5 19.87 25.91 25.16
CA ASP A 5 19.30 27.23 24.86
C ASP A 5 18.39 27.18 23.63
N ALA A 6 18.75 26.39 22.61
CA ALA A 6 17.90 26.17 21.45
C ALA A 6 16.61 25.44 21.80
N PHE A 7 16.69 24.38 22.60
CA PHE A 7 15.52 23.64 23.06
C PHE A 7 14.59 24.49 23.92
N LYS A 8 15.17 25.30 24.81
CA LYS A 8 14.42 26.26 25.62
C LYS A 8 13.66 27.28 24.74
N ALA A 9 14.36 27.93 23.83
CA ALA A 9 13.73 28.90 22.93
C ALA A 9 12.61 28.29 22.08
N TYR A 10 12.79 27.06 21.61
CA TYR A 10 11.77 26.33 20.86
C TYR A 10 10.55 26.01 21.75
N ALA A 11 10.77 25.50 22.96
CA ALA A 11 9.72 25.15 23.91
C ALA A 11 8.92 26.39 24.37
N GLU A 12 9.57 27.53 24.57
CA GLU A 12 8.92 28.81 24.87
C GLU A 12 8.03 29.29 23.72
N SER A 13 8.45 29.04 22.48
CA SER A 13 7.71 29.44 21.26
C SER A 13 6.54 28.52 20.95
N TYR A 14 6.67 27.22 21.22
CA TYR A 14 5.69 26.17 20.88
C TYR A 14 5.38 25.24 22.06
N PRO A 15 4.88 25.77 23.19
CA PRO A 15 4.76 25.00 24.43
C PRO A 15 3.77 23.85 24.37
N ASP A 16 2.73 23.94 23.51
CA ASP A 16 1.70 22.90 23.38
C ASP A 16 2.07 21.78 22.42
N GLY A 17 3.11 21.95 21.60
CA GLY A 17 3.51 21.00 20.56
C GLY A 17 5.01 20.70 20.56
N THR A 18 5.68 20.80 21.69
CA THR A 18 7.14 20.65 21.76
C THR A 18 7.57 19.22 21.48
N VAL A 19 8.22 19.01 20.33
CA VAL A 19 8.97 17.80 19.95
C VAL A 19 10.39 18.20 19.63
N LEU A 20 11.38 17.64 20.31
CA LEU A 20 12.79 18.05 20.22
C LEU A 20 13.62 17.04 19.43
N LEU A 21 14.36 17.52 18.42
CA LEU A 21 15.33 16.72 17.68
C LEU A 21 16.60 16.56 18.53
N VAL A 22 16.91 15.35 18.98
CA VAL A 22 17.91 15.10 20.02
C VAL A 22 19.22 14.52 19.51
N ASP A 23 19.37 14.37 18.20
CA ASP A 23 20.55 13.74 17.59
C ASP A 23 21.49 14.70 16.86
N THR A 24 21.37 15.98 17.14
CA THR A 24 22.27 16.98 16.52
C THR A 24 23.75 16.76 16.93
N TYR A 25 24.00 16.37 18.15
CA TYR A 25 25.37 16.11 18.67
C TYR A 25 25.52 14.70 19.18
N ASP A 26 24.97 14.39 20.37
CA ASP A 26 25.02 13.06 21.00
C ASP A 26 23.68 12.82 21.69
N VAL A 27 22.94 11.83 21.19
CA VAL A 27 21.59 11.52 21.67
C VAL A 27 21.54 11.28 23.18
N LEU A 28 22.45 10.44 23.68
CA LEU A 28 22.40 9.95 25.08
C LEU A 28 23.12 10.84 26.05
N LYS A 29 24.17 11.57 25.62
CA LYS A 29 24.97 12.43 26.51
C LYS A 29 24.53 13.89 26.49
N SER A 30 23.85 14.33 25.43
CA SER A 30 23.43 15.73 25.25
C SER A 30 21.95 15.84 24.97
N GLY A 31 21.47 15.31 23.87
CA GLY A 31 20.12 15.56 23.36
C GLY A 31 19.01 15.15 24.33
N VAL A 32 18.95 13.89 24.76
CA VAL A 32 17.92 13.41 25.71
C VAL A 32 18.06 14.08 27.09
N PRO A 33 19.24 14.23 27.66
CA PRO A 33 19.41 14.99 28.91
C PRO A 33 18.92 16.44 28.82
N ASN A 34 19.23 17.15 27.73
CA ASN A 34 18.76 18.53 27.51
C ASN A 34 17.24 18.58 27.26
N ALA A 35 16.66 17.59 26.59
CA ALA A 35 15.21 17.48 26.41
C ALA A 35 14.49 17.28 27.76
N ILE A 36 15.02 16.39 28.63
CA ILE A 36 14.50 16.19 29.99
C ILE A 36 14.62 17.46 30.83
N ARG A 37 15.74 18.15 30.70
CA ARG A 37 15.97 19.41 31.38
C ARG A 37 14.97 20.49 30.90
N THR A 38 14.74 20.58 29.59
CA THR A 38 13.75 21.51 29.00
C THR A 38 12.34 21.21 29.50
N ALA A 39 11.96 19.92 29.57
CA ALA A 39 10.66 19.54 30.12
C ALA A 39 10.46 20.06 31.53
N ARG A 40 11.46 19.87 32.42
CA ARG A 40 11.40 20.25 33.86
C ARG A 40 11.53 21.76 34.09
N GLU A 41 12.50 22.40 33.44
CA GLU A 41 12.84 23.81 33.72
C GLU A 41 11.97 24.81 32.91
N VAL A 42 11.40 24.40 31.81
CA VAL A 42 10.63 25.29 30.90
C VAL A 42 9.18 24.91 30.82
N LEU A 43 8.84 23.67 30.41
CA LEU A 43 7.49 23.27 30.12
C LEU A 43 6.63 23.02 31.39
N GLU A 44 7.14 22.31 32.38
CA GLU A 44 6.42 22.06 33.64
C GLU A 44 6.01 23.35 34.38
N PRO A 45 6.86 24.36 34.51
CA PRO A 45 6.45 25.64 35.12
C PRO A 45 5.34 26.37 34.36
N MET A 46 5.22 26.11 33.04
CA MET A 46 4.14 26.63 32.19
C MET A 46 2.87 25.77 32.25
N GLY A 47 2.85 24.68 33.00
CA GLY A 47 1.77 23.69 33.01
C GLY A 47 1.68 22.87 31.71
N LYS A 48 2.78 22.76 30.96
CA LYS A 48 2.89 22.05 29.68
C LYS A 48 3.75 20.81 29.80
N LYS A 49 3.67 19.91 28.80
CA LYS A 49 4.44 18.68 28.73
C LYS A 49 5.33 18.64 27.50
N LEU A 50 6.45 17.97 27.61
CA LEU A 50 7.22 17.57 26.42
C LEU A 50 6.43 16.47 25.69
N ILE A 51 5.99 16.77 24.47
CA ILE A 51 5.17 15.85 23.67
C ILE A 51 6.02 14.70 23.15
N GLY A 52 7.24 14.98 22.71
CA GLY A 52 8.11 13.94 22.18
C GLY A 52 9.55 14.38 21.95
N ILE A 53 10.37 13.38 21.66
CA ILE A 53 11.70 13.54 21.08
C ILE A 53 11.75 12.92 19.71
N ARG A 54 12.64 13.41 18.82
CA ARG A 54 12.84 12.87 17.48
C ARG A 54 14.26 12.36 17.31
N LEU A 55 14.38 11.15 16.77
CA LEU A 55 15.63 10.48 16.37
C LEU A 55 15.65 10.37 14.84
N ASP A 56 16.68 10.93 14.20
CA ASP A 56 16.82 10.99 12.73
C ASP A 56 18.14 10.35 12.25
N SER A 57 18.97 9.85 13.13
CA SER A 57 20.29 9.28 12.81
C SER A 57 20.73 8.19 13.78
N GLY A 58 21.77 7.44 13.38
CA GLY A 58 22.37 6.39 14.19
C GLY A 58 21.57 5.08 14.21
N ASP A 59 21.85 4.23 15.18
CA ASP A 59 21.11 2.97 15.42
C ASP A 59 19.80 3.27 16.15
N LEU A 60 18.74 3.46 15.37
CA LEU A 60 17.42 3.84 15.89
C LEU A 60 16.84 2.81 16.86
N ALA A 61 17.16 1.51 16.69
CA ALA A 61 16.67 0.46 17.59
C ALA A 61 17.35 0.56 18.98
N TYR A 62 18.66 0.74 18.99
CA TYR A 62 19.42 0.92 20.23
C TYR A 62 19.08 2.26 20.89
N LEU A 63 19.16 3.36 20.14
CA LEU A 63 18.96 4.71 20.67
C LEU A 63 17.54 4.90 21.23
N SER A 64 16.51 4.37 20.58
CA SER A 64 15.15 4.48 21.10
C SER A 64 14.94 3.72 22.41
N LYS A 65 15.59 2.58 22.60
CA LYS A 65 15.53 1.83 23.86
C LYS A 65 16.22 2.56 25.01
N GLU A 66 17.40 3.10 24.77
CA GLU A 66 18.11 3.85 25.78
C GLU A 66 17.43 5.19 26.11
N ALA A 67 16.96 5.91 25.07
CA ALA A 67 16.19 7.14 25.27
C ALA A 67 14.90 6.90 26.06
N ARG A 68 14.16 5.81 25.75
CA ARG A 68 12.95 5.44 26.50
C ARG A 68 13.24 5.21 27.98
N LYS A 69 14.32 4.48 28.27
CA LYS A 69 14.75 4.24 29.64
C LYS A 69 15.05 5.56 30.37
N MET A 70 15.81 6.46 29.76
CA MET A 70 16.13 7.76 30.34
C MET A 70 14.88 8.62 30.58
N LEU A 71 13.94 8.63 29.65
CA LEU A 71 12.69 9.36 29.79
C LEU A 71 11.82 8.78 30.92
N ASP A 72 11.72 7.46 31.02
CA ASP A 72 10.97 6.79 32.09
C ASP A 72 11.59 7.05 33.48
N GLU A 73 12.90 6.96 33.60
CA GLU A 73 13.62 7.30 34.83
C GLU A 73 13.44 8.78 35.24
N ALA A 74 13.20 9.64 34.27
CA ALA A 74 12.87 11.06 34.48
C ALA A 74 11.40 11.33 34.79
N GLY A 75 10.52 10.31 34.74
CA GLY A 75 9.08 10.46 34.95
C GLY A 75 8.32 10.96 33.72
N LEU A 76 8.94 10.91 32.52
CA LEU A 76 8.37 11.36 31.26
C LEU A 76 7.89 10.17 30.38
N SER A 77 7.19 9.21 30.98
CA SER A 77 6.73 8.01 30.29
C SER A 77 5.72 8.29 29.16
N ASP A 78 5.01 9.42 29.23
CA ASP A 78 4.07 9.88 28.19
C ASP A 78 4.78 10.54 27.00
N CYS A 79 6.08 10.86 27.09
CA CYS A 79 6.84 11.51 26.05
C CYS A 79 7.06 10.53 24.89
N MET A 80 6.58 10.85 23.70
CA MET A 80 6.71 10.01 22.51
C MET A 80 8.13 10.00 21.96
N ILE A 81 8.53 8.89 21.35
CA ILE A 81 9.75 8.80 20.56
C ILE A 81 9.36 8.70 19.08
N VAL A 82 9.71 9.71 18.30
CA VAL A 82 9.50 9.78 16.86
C VAL A 82 10.80 9.41 16.16
N ALA A 83 10.74 8.48 15.22
CA ALA A 83 11.88 8.14 14.34
C ALA A 83 11.66 8.62 12.91
N SER A 84 12.72 9.05 12.26
CA SER A 84 12.74 9.41 10.85
C SER A 84 14.10 9.01 10.24
N ASN A 85 14.38 9.39 9.01
CA ASN A 85 15.55 9.04 8.21
C ASN A 85 15.36 7.81 7.32
N SER A 86 15.06 8.05 6.05
CA SER A 86 15.02 7.05 4.98
C SER A 86 14.22 5.78 5.32
N LEU A 87 13.16 5.95 6.09
CA LEU A 87 12.31 4.85 6.55
C LEU A 87 11.44 4.32 5.41
N ASP A 88 11.32 3.01 5.40
CA ASP A 88 10.40 2.25 4.56
C ASP A 88 9.80 1.08 5.36
N GLU A 89 8.93 0.32 4.74
CA GLU A 89 8.26 -0.83 5.33
C GLU A 89 9.23 -1.89 5.87
N TYR A 90 10.34 -2.11 5.19
CA TYR A 90 11.37 -3.09 5.59
C TYR A 90 12.15 -2.62 6.81
N THR A 91 12.56 -1.37 6.80
CA THR A 91 13.28 -0.75 7.91
C THR A 91 12.40 -0.72 9.16
N ILE A 92 11.14 -0.29 9.04
CA ILE A 92 10.18 -0.27 10.16
C ILE A 92 9.94 -1.68 10.70
N SER A 93 9.72 -2.66 9.83
CA SER A 93 9.57 -4.06 10.23
C SER A 93 10.81 -4.57 10.98
N SER A 94 12.01 -4.21 10.51
CA SER A 94 13.26 -4.57 11.17
C SER A 94 13.39 -3.92 12.56
N LEU A 95 13.10 -2.62 12.68
CA LEU A 95 13.11 -1.90 13.95
C LEU A 95 12.16 -2.52 14.97
N ASN A 96 10.95 -2.86 14.55
CA ASN A 96 9.95 -3.52 15.39
C ASN A 96 10.44 -4.91 15.87
N ARG A 97 11.02 -5.71 14.99
CA ARG A 97 11.61 -7.03 15.34
C ARG A 97 12.78 -6.90 16.33
N GLN A 98 13.54 -5.81 16.27
CA GLN A 98 14.62 -5.51 17.21
C GLN A 98 14.12 -4.97 18.56
N GLY A 99 12.81 -4.77 18.74
CA GLY A 99 12.19 -4.26 19.93
C GLY A 99 12.45 -2.77 20.18
N ALA A 100 12.61 -1.99 19.09
CA ALA A 100 12.71 -0.53 19.16
C ALA A 100 11.53 0.06 19.93
N LYS A 101 11.77 1.15 20.65
CA LYS A 101 10.77 1.85 21.46
C LYS A 101 10.38 3.15 20.73
N ILE A 102 9.71 3.00 19.59
CA ILE A 102 9.31 4.09 18.70
C ILE A 102 7.79 4.13 18.64
N ASP A 103 7.22 5.30 18.92
CA ASP A 103 5.78 5.51 18.98
C ASP A 103 5.23 6.03 17.65
N SER A 104 6.06 6.73 16.85
CA SER A 104 5.66 7.32 15.57
C SER A 104 6.83 7.33 14.58
N TYR A 105 6.50 7.17 13.30
CA TYR A 105 7.48 7.15 12.21
C TYR A 105 7.22 8.28 11.22
N GLY A 106 8.26 9.09 10.95
CA GLY A 106 8.27 10.08 9.88
C GLY A 106 8.75 9.46 8.58
N VAL A 107 7.82 8.98 7.74
CA VAL A 107 8.13 8.37 6.45
C VAL A 107 7.93 9.41 5.35
N GLY A 108 8.98 9.71 4.59
CA GLY A 108 8.97 10.78 3.59
C GLY A 108 9.35 10.29 2.20
N GLU A 109 10.62 10.49 1.81
CA GLU A 109 11.13 10.28 0.46
C GLU A 109 10.73 8.93 -0.14
N ARG A 110 10.97 7.84 0.57
CA ARG A 110 10.71 6.49 0.04
C ARG A 110 9.24 6.21 -0.22
N LEU A 111 8.35 6.82 0.57
CA LEU A 111 6.91 6.72 0.38
C LEU A 111 6.46 7.55 -0.83
N ILE A 112 6.80 8.85 -0.87
CA ILE A 112 6.28 9.73 -1.93
C ILE A 112 6.90 9.49 -3.30
N THR A 113 8.11 8.92 -3.37
CA THR A 113 8.74 8.50 -4.62
C THR A 113 8.36 7.08 -5.02
N SER A 114 7.63 6.34 -4.17
CA SER A 114 7.39 4.90 -4.36
C SER A 114 8.68 4.14 -4.68
N SER A 115 9.70 4.29 -3.82
CA SER A 115 11.10 3.99 -4.12
C SER A 115 11.36 2.55 -4.61
N SER A 116 10.55 1.59 -4.21
CA SER A 116 10.62 0.20 -4.68
C SER A 116 10.10 0.03 -6.12
N THR A 117 9.12 0.85 -6.53
CA THR A 117 8.52 0.82 -7.88
C THR A 117 8.12 2.23 -8.30
N PRO A 118 9.09 3.10 -8.63
CA PRO A 118 8.85 4.54 -8.82
C PRO A 118 8.13 4.89 -10.12
N VAL A 119 7.94 3.91 -11.01
CA VAL A 119 7.30 4.12 -12.32
C VAL A 119 6.21 3.08 -12.55
N PHE A 120 5.01 3.53 -12.87
CA PHE A 120 3.97 2.66 -13.42
C PHE A 120 4.30 2.34 -14.87
N GLY A 121 4.64 1.08 -15.15
CA GLY A 121 4.90 0.58 -16.50
C GLY A 121 3.61 0.47 -17.31
N ALA A 122 3.03 1.60 -17.70
CA ALA A 122 1.82 1.63 -18.51
C ALA A 122 2.13 1.35 -19.98
N VAL A 123 1.34 0.46 -20.61
CA VAL A 123 1.37 0.19 -22.04
C VAL A 123 -0.02 0.22 -22.63
N TYR A 124 -0.14 0.70 -23.86
CA TYR A 124 -1.37 0.70 -24.64
C TYR A 124 -1.27 -0.35 -25.74
N LYS A 125 -2.24 -1.25 -25.82
CA LYS A 125 -2.29 -2.33 -26.81
C LYS A 125 -3.64 -2.37 -27.52
N LEU A 126 -3.63 -2.47 -28.86
CA LEU A 126 -4.81 -2.73 -29.63
C LEU A 126 -5.30 -4.16 -29.39
N VAL A 127 -6.54 -4.32 -28.99
CA VAL A 127 -7.15 -5.63 -28.70
C VAL A 127 -8.41 -5.91 -29.54
N ALA A 128 -8.99 -4.89 -30.17
CA ALA A 128 -10.12 -5.03 -31.09
C ALA A 128 -10.21 -3.82 -32.02
N ILE A 129 -10.80 -4.02 -33.21
CA ILE A 129 -11.20 -2.96 -34.11
C ILE A 129 -12.73 -3.07 -34.38
N GLN A 130 -13.39 -1.95 -34.60
CA GLN A 130 -14.79 -1.97 -35.01
C GLN A 130 -14.90 -1.89 -36.54
N LYS A 131 -15.61 -2.84 -37.15
CA LYS A 131 -15.94 -2.84 -38.57
C LYS A 131 -17.39 -3.28 -38.74
N ASP A 132 -18.16 -2.54 -39.52
CA ASP A 132 -19.57 -2.80 -39.79
C ASP A 132 -20.42 -3.03 -38.53
N GLY A 133 -20.16 -2.21 -37.47
CA GLY A 133 -20.84 -2.30 -36.19
C GLY A 133 -20.42 -3.44 -35.28
N LYS A 134 -19.51 -4.32 -35.72
CA LYS A 134 -19.01 -5.47 -34.96
C LYS A 134 -17.57 -5.25 -34.50
N PHE A 135 -17.25 -5.70 -33.29
CA PHE A 135 -15.88 -5.72 -32.79
C PHE A 135 -15.16 -6.99 -33.26
N ILE A 136 -14.08 -6.78 -34.01
CA ILE A 136 -13.18 -7.84 -34.46
C ILE A 136 -11.97 -7.89 -33.50
N PRO A 137 -11.77 -9.00 -32.78
CA PRO A 137 -10.67 -9.12 -31.86
C PRO A 137 -9.32 -9.06 -32.60
N LYS A 138 -8.32 -8.51 -31.93
CA LYS A 138 -6.95 -8.42 -32.42
C LYS A 138 -6.01 -8.87 -31.31
N ILE A 139 -4.94 -9.54 -31.70
CA ILE A 139 -3.90 -10.02 -30.79
C ILE A 139 -2.54 -9.48 -31.21
N LYS A 140 -1.70 -9.17 -30.24
CA LYS A 140 -0.26 -8.97 -30.47
C LYS A 140 0.47 -10.21 -29.99
N ILE A 141 1.19 -10.86 -30.90
CA ILE A 141 2.08 -11.97 -30.60
C ILE A 141 3.47 -11.43 -30.23
N SER A 142 4.14 -12.07 -29.33
CA SER A 142 5.49 -11.71 -28.86
C SER A 142 6.24 -12.98 -28.47
N GLU A 143 7.55 -13.00 -28.66
CA GLU A 143 8.42 -14.06 -28.15
C GLU A 143 8.40 -14.17 -26.62
N THR A 144 8.07 -13.06 -25.93
CA THR A 144 7.86 -13.02 -24.48
C THR A 144 6.40 -13.25 -24.15
N ALA A 145 6.06 -14.37 -23.53
CA ALA A 145 4.68 -14.80 -23.28
C ALA A 145 3.85 -13.76 -22.53
N GLU A 146 4.44 -13.07 -21.53
CA GLU A 146 3.78 -12.02 -20.76
C GLU A 146 3.40 -10.78 -21.58
N LYS A 147 4.02 -10.61 -22.77
CA LYS A 147 3.73 -9.51 -23.69
C LYS A 147 2.64 -9.84 -24.71
N ILE A 148 2.17 -11.08 -24.76
CA ILE A 148 1.05 -11.50 -25.61
C ILE A 148 -0.23 -10.92 -25.01
N THR A 149 -0.99 -10.18 -25.82
CA THR A 149 -2.22 -9.51 -25.36
C THR A 149 -3.38 -10.50 -25.23
N ASN A 150 -4.34 -10.17 -24.37
CA ASN A 150 -5.63 -10.84 -24.33
C ASN A 150 -6.57 -10.11 -25.32
N PRO A 151 -7.04 -10.76 -26.40
CA PRO A 151 -7.80 -10.13 -27.46
C PRO A 151 -9.24 -9.79 -27.07
N GLY A 152 -9.89 -8.97 -27.87
CA GLY A 152 -11.32 -8.66 -27.75
C GLY A 152 -11.65 -7.66 -26.64
N ILE A 153 -12.92 -7.32 -26.52
CA ILE A 153 -13.43 -6.49 -25.43
C ILE A 153 -13.75 -7.38 -24.24
N LYS A 154 -13.27 -6.99 -23.08
CA LYS A 154 -13.23 -7.82 -21.87
C LYS A 154 -13.87 -7.12 -20.69
N GLU A 155 -14.31 -7.92 -19.74
CA GLU A 155 -14.77 -7.49 -18.43
C GLU A 155 -13.96 -8.23 -17.37
N VAL A 156 -13.59 -7.50 -16.29
CA VAL A 156 -12.82 -8.03 -15.16
C VAL A 156 -13.71 -8.04 -13.95
N TYR A 157 -13.75 -9.18 -13.27
CA TYR A 157 -14.52 -9.38 -12.05
C TYR A 157 -13.59 -9.80 -10.92
N ARG A 158 -13.80 -9.28 -9.74
CA ARG A 158 -13.25 -9.85 -8.51
C ARG A 158 -14.20 -10.90 -7.99
N VAL A 159 -13.64 -12.04 -7.63
CA VAL A 159 -14.38 -13.20 -7.14
C VAL A 159 -14.25 -13.26 -5.64
N TYR A 160 -15.38 -13.28 -4.94
CA TYR A 160 -15.44 -13.34 -3.48
C TYR A 160 -16.01 -14.68 -3.02
N ASP A 161 -15.43 -15.25 -2.00
CA ASP A 161 -15.95 -16.44 -1.32
C ASP A 161 -17.18 -16.11 -0.44
N GLU A 162 -17.70 -17.12 0.26
CA GLU A 162 -18.82 -17.00 1.18
C GLU A 162 -18.54 -16.07 2.39
N ASN A 163 -17.27 -15.89 2.74
CA ASN A 163 -16.81 -15.03 3.84
C ASN A 163 -16.54 -13.59 3.38
N GLY A 164 -16.70 -13.30 2.09
CA GLY A 164 -16.41 -11.98 1.50
C GLY A 164 -14.93 -11.73 1.22
N LYS A 165 -14.09 -12.76 1.25
CA LYS A 165 -12.67 -12.65 0.88
C LYS A 165 -12.47 -12.79 -0.63
N ALA A 166 -11.64 -11.93 -1.19
CA ALA A 166 -11.26 -11.96 -2.60
C ALA A 166 -10.33 -13.14 -2.87
N VAL A 167 -10.80 -14.12 -3.65
CA VAL A 167 -10.05 -15.36 -3.92
C VAL A 167 -9.35 -15.37 -5.27
N ALA A 168 -9.80 -14.55 -6.22
CA ALA A 168 -9.21 -14.39 -7.55
C ALA A 168 -9.80 -13.17 -8.26
N ASP A 169 -9.15 -12.72 -9.32
CA ASP A 169 -9.76 -11.91 -10.36
C ASP A 169 -10.10 -12.81 -11.58
N TYR A 170 -11.17 -12.49 -12.28
CA TYR A 170 -11.70 -13.29 -13.38
C TYR A 170 -11.88 -12.44 -14.62
N LEU A 171 -11.22 -12.83 -15.72
CA LEU A 171 -11.27 -12.14 -17.00
C LEU A 171 -12.22 -12.86 -17.95
N ALA A 172 -13.28 -12.17 -18.39
CA ALA A 172 -14.28 -12.69 -19.29
C ALA A 172 -14.41 -11.85 -20.58
N VAL A 173 -14.93 -12.43 -21.65
CA VAL A 173 -15.34 -11.69 -22.84
C VAL A 173 -16.57 -10.85 -22.48
N LYS A 174 -16.64 -9.62 -22.98
CA LYS A 174 -17.76 -8.73 -22.71
C LYS A 174 -19.08 -9.37 -23.10
N GLY A 175 -20.02 -9.39 -22.16
CA GLY A 175 -21.38 -9.91 -22.38
C GLY A 175 -21.57 -11.37 -21.98
N GLU A 176 -20.55 -12.04 -21.47
CA GLU A 176 -20.74 -13.34 -20.82
C GLU A 176 -21.67 -13.23 -19.62
N GLN A 177 -22.54 -14.22 -19.45
CA GLN A 177 -23.49 -14.26 -18.35
C GLN A 177 -22.81 -14.92 -17.13
N ILE A 178 -22.31 -14.09 -16.21
CA ILE A 178 -21.72 -14.52 -14.95
C ILE A 178 -22.76 -14.28 -13.87
N ARG A 179 -23.06 -15.31 -13.07
CA ARG A 179 -24.08 -15.25 -12.04
C ARG A 179 -23.51 -15.63 -10.69
N ASP A 180 -23.87 -14.84 -9.69
CA ASP A 180 -23.51 -15.10 -8.30
C ASP A 180 -24.06 -16.45 -7.85
N LEU A 181 -23.27 -17.16 -7.03
CA LEU A 181 -23.59 -18.41 -6.38
C LEU A 181 -23.76 -19.62 -7.31
N GLU A 182 -23.81 -19.41 -8.63
CA GLU A 182 -23.76 -20.49 -9.60
C GLU A 182 -22.31 -20.95 -9.86
N PRO A 183 -22.06 -22.20 -10.23
CA PRO A 183 -20.72 -22.63 -10.60
C PRO A 183 -20.22 -21.93 -11.86
N VAL A 184 -19.12 -21.17 -11.76
CA VAL A 184 -18.48 -20.46 -12.88
C VAL A 184 -17.15 -21.11 -13.18
N ARG A 185 -17.04 -21.69 -14.36
CA ARG A 185 -15.83 -22.37 -14.83
C ARG A 185 -14.72 -21.40 -15.16
N TYR A 186 -13.49 -21.72 -14.79
CA TYR A 186 -12.31 -20.93 -15.12
C TYR A 186 -11.15 -21.78 -15.64
N VAL A 187 -10.22 -21.12 -16.32
CA VAL A 187 -8.97 -21.67 -16.84
C VAL A 187 -7.83 -20.79 -16.33
N ASP A 188 -6.82 -21.38 -15.72
CA ASP A 188 -5.58 -20.70 -15.39
C ASP A 188 -4.82 -20.38 -16.69
N PRO A 189 -4.53 -19.10 -16.99
CA PRO A 189 -3.95 -18.72 -18.29
C PRO A 189 -2.51 -19.18 -18.49
N VAL A 190 -1.80 -19.57 -17.43
CA VAL A 190 -0.43 -20.07 -17.46
C VAL A 190 -0.42 -21.59 -17.36
N ASN A 191 -1.19 -22.13 -16.42
CA ASN A 191 -1.29 -23.56 -16.15
C ASN A 191 -2.65 -24.08 -16.66
N TYR A 192 -2.90 -24.02 -17.96
CA TYR A 192 -4.19 -24.28 -18.61
C TYR A 192 -4.78 -25.69 -18.31
N TRP A 193 -3.97 -26.61 -17.81
CA TRP A 193 -4.47 -27.90 -17.28
C TRP A 193 -5.22 -27.75 -15.96
N LYS A 194 -5.02 -26.66 -15.22
CA LYS A 194 -5.81 -26.30 -14.04
C LYS A 194 -7.12 -25.66 -14.49
N ASN A 195 -8.15 -26.48 -14.53
CA ASN A 195 -9.47 -26.11 -15.04
C ASN A 195 -10.49 -26.53 -13.98
N ARG A 196 -11.07 -25.56 -13.31
CA ARG A 196 -11.95 -25.73 -12.15
C ARG A 196 -13.16 -24.79 -12.26
N SER A 197 -13.95 -24.75 -11.21
CA SER A 197 -15.08 -23.82 -11.09
C SER A 197 -15.03 -23.10 -9.75
N PHE A 198 -15.35 -21.81 -9.77
CA PHE A 198 -15.76 -21.09 -8.58
C PHE A 198 -17.17 -21.58 -8.21
N VAL A 199 -17.38 -21.98 -6.97
CA VAL A 199 -18.66 -22.50 -6.47
C VAL A 199 -19.06 -21.69 -5.24
N GLY A 200 -20.31 -21.22 -5.20
CA GLY A 200 -20.80 -20.40 -4.08
C GLY A 200 -20.18 -19.00 -3.98
N CYS A 201 -19.52 -18.56 -5.04
CA CYS A 201 -18.83 -17.26 -5.07
C CYS A 201 -19.73 -16.13 -5.59
N ARG A 202 -19.35 -14.91 -5.27
CA ARG A 202 -19.94 -13.68 -5.81
C ARG A 202 -18.95 -12.98 -6.72
N PHE A 203 -19.45 -12.26 -7.74
CA PHE A 203 -18.63 -11.60 -8.75
C PHE A 203 -18.91 -10.11 -8.79
N LYS A 204 -17.91 -9.29 -8.49
CA LYS A 204 -17.98 -7.83 -8.55
C LYS A 204 -17.21 -7.33 -9.77
N LYS A 205 -17.90 -6.70 -10.70
CA LYS A 205 -17.25 -6.06 -11.84
C LYS A 205 -16.35 -4.91 -11.34
N LEU A 206 -15.07 -4.94 -11.75
CA LEU A 206 -14.07 -3.95 -11.29
C LEU A 206 -14.02 -2.71 -12.18
N GLN A 207 -14.39 -2.84 -13.46
CA GLN A 207 -14.33 -1.72 -14.40
C GLN A 207 -15.51 -0.77 -14.18
N VAL A 208 -15.18 0.51 -14.02
CA VAL A 208 -16.15 1.60 -13.95
C VAL A 208 -15.96 2.57 -15.13
N PRO A 209 -17.03 3.11 -15.74
CA PRO A 209 -16.90 4.08 -16.81
C PRO A 209 -16.44 5.43 -16.23
N VAL A 210 -15.35 5.97 -16.76
CA VAL A 210 -14.80 7.28 -16.34
C VAL A 210 -15.16 8.38 -17.33
N PHE A 211 -15.10 8.07 -18.61
CA PHE A 211 -15.46 8.98 -19.70
C PHE A 211 -16.48 8.35 -20.65
N GLU A 212 -17.45 9.12 -21.06
CA GLU A 212 -18.38 8.77 -22.12
C GLU A 212 -18.49 9.92 -23.10
N LYS A 213 -18.31 9.63 -24.41
CA LYS A 213 -18.37 10.63 -25.50
C LYS A 213 -17.56 11.90 -25.21
N GLY A 214 -16.35 11.73 -24.65
CA GLY A 214 -15.43 12.82 -24.34
C GLY A 214 -15.77 13.61 -23.06
N LYS A 215 -16.82 13.24 -22.33
CA LYS A 215 -17.18 13.86 -21.05
C LYS A 215 -16.83 12.92 -19.91
N ARG A 216 -16.23 13.46 -18.85
CA ARG A 216 -16.06 12.73 -17.60
C ARG A 216 -17.42 12.52 -16.94
N ILE A 217 -17.72 11.26 -16.61
CA ILE A 217 -18.98 10.84 -15.97
C ILE A 217 -18.74 10.23 -14.57
N TYR A 218 -17.45 10.08 -14.18
CA TYR A 218 -17.06 9.56 -12.88
C TYR A 218 -16.70 10.73 -11.96
N ASP A 219 -17.35 10.78 -10.80
CA ASP A 219 -17.00 11.71 -9.75
C ASP A 219 -15.76 11.20 -9.00
N LEU A 220 -14.75 12.05 -8.89
CA LEU A 220 -13.54 11.69 -8.18
C LEU A 220 -13.84 11.66 -6.67
N PRO A 221 -13.53 10.55 -5.99
CA PRO A 221 -13.69 10.47 -4.54
C PRO A 221 -12.75 11.46 -3.85
N ASP A 222 -13.15 11.95 -2.68
CA ASP A 222 -12.27 12.74 -1.84
C ASP A 222 -11.25 11.85 -1.09
N ILE A 223 -10.32 12.49 -0.38
CA ILE A 223 -9.22 11.77 0.28
C ILE A 223 -9.70 10.83 1.39
N GLU A 224 -10.77 11.20 2.10
CA GLU A 224 -11.31 10.37 3.18
C GLU A 224 -12.08 9.17 2.62
N GLU A 225 -12.79 9.33 1.51
CA GLU A 225 -13.43 8.23 0.79
C GLU A 225 -12.39 7.23 0.27
N ILE A 226 -11.27 7.72 -0.31
CA ILE A 226 -10.16 6.86 -0.76
C ILE A 226 -9.55 6.11 0.43
N ARG A 227 -9.31 6.80 1.53
CA ARG A 227 -8.74 6.24 2.76
C ARG A 227 -9.63 5.16 3.35
N GLN A 228 -10.94 5.41 3.43
CA GLN A 228 -11.89 4.43 3.92
C GLN A 228 -11.96 3.21 2.99
N TYR A 229 -11.98 3.43 1.68
CA TYR A 229 -11.95 2.35 0.69
C TYR A 229 -10.73 1.44 0.88
N VAL A 230 -9.53 2.01 1.02
CA VAL A 230 -8.30 1.23 1.24
C VAL A 230 -8.40 0.44 2.55
N LYS A 231 -8.88 1.07 3.62
CA LYS A 231 -9.06 0.40 4.91
C LYS A 231 -9.99 -0.79 4.80
N ASP A 232 -11.15 -0.60 4.17
CA ASP A 232 -12.15 -1.67 3.99
C ASP A 232 -11.58 -2.85 3.17
N GLN A 233 -10.80 -2.54 2.11
CA GLN A 233 -10.14 -3.58 1.32
C GLN A 233 -9.16 -4.41 2.16
N LEU A 234 -8.28 -3.75 2.92
CA LEU A 234 -7.25 -4.41 3.71
C LEU A 234 -7.84 -5.23 4.88
N GLU A 235 -8.83 -4.69 5.57
CA GLU A 235 -9.41 -5.35 6.74
C GLU A 235 -10.37 -6.50 6.36
N ASN A 236 -11.15 -6.32 5.29
CA ASN A 236 -12.28 -7.20 5.02
C ASN A 236 -12.10 -8.08 3.77
N GLU A 237 -11.55 -7.56 2.67
CA GLU A 237 -11.56 -8.24 1.38
C GLU A 237 -10.25 -8.98 1.07
N ILE A 238 -9.09 -8.37 1.31
CA ILE A 238 -7.79 -8.94 0.94
C ILE A 238 -7.30 -9.90 2.02
N TRP A 239 -6.78 -11.07 1.62
CA TRP A 239 -6.18 -12.03 2.52
C TRP A 239 -4.92 -11.48 3.20
N GLU A 240 -4.72 -11.77 4.48
CA GLU A 240 -3.52 -11.37 5.23
C GLU A 240 -2.23 -11.86 4.56
N GLU A 241 -2.28 -13.05 3.97
CA GLU A 241 -1.15 -13.64 3.25
C GLU A 241 -0.73 -12.84 2.02
N GLU A 242 -1.65 -12.15 1.36
CA GLU A 242 -1.37 -11.28 0.19
C GLU A 242 -0.79 -9.92 0.63
N GLN A 243 -1.01 -9.52 1.89
CA GLN A 243 -0.53 -8.25 2.44
C GLN A 243 0.91 -8.31 2.99
N ARG A 244 1.55 -9.48 2.95
CA ARG A 244 2.92 -9.65 3.47
C ARG A 244 3.94 -8.95 2.59
N PHE A 245 4.96 -8.36 3.19
CA PHE A 245 6.09 -7.76 2.45
C PHE A 245 7.01 -8.82 1.84
N GLU A 246 7.19 -9.93 2.55
CA GLU A 246 8.05 -11.04 2.15
C GLU A 246 7.19 -12.27 1.91
N ASN A 247 7.42 -12.96 0.79
CA ASN A 247 6.66 -14.15 0.39
C ASN A 247 5.14 -13.92 0.38
N ALA A 248 4.71 -12.79 -0.16
CA ALA A 248 3.29 -12.52 -0.36
C ALA A 248 2.65 -13.62 -1.22
N HIS A 249 1.47 -14.05 -0.83
CA HIS A 249 0.68 -14.94 -1.67
C HIS A 249 0.26 -14.21 -2.96
N THR A 250 0.34 -14.89 -4.08
CA THR A 250 -0.03 -14.31 -5.38
C THR A 250 -1.55 -14.28 -5.51
N HIS A 251 -2.11 -13.12 -5.79
CA HIS A 251 -3.50 -13.01 -6.20
C HIS A 251 -3.69 -13.61 -7.59
N TYR A 252 -4.63 -14.53 -7.74
CA TYR A 252 -4.83 -15.25 -9.00
C TYR A 252 -5.63 -14.40 -10.00
N LEU A 253 -5.26 -14.53 -11.28
CA LEU A 253 -6.04 -14.02 -12.41
C LEU A 253 -6.39 -15.20 -13.32
N ASP A 254 -7.65 -15.56 -13.32
CA ASP A 254 -8.19 -16.65 -14.12
C ASP A 254 -9.01 -16.12 -15.31
N MET A 255 -9.20 -16.97 -16.32
CA MET A 255 -9.97 -16.61 -17.52
C MET A 255 -11.23 -17.44 -17.64
N SER A 256 -12.27 -16.86 -18.27
CA SER A 256 -13.40 -17.65 -18.74
C SER A 256 -12.92 -18.61 -19.84
N PRO A 257 -13.57 -19.76 -20.00
CA PRO A 257 -13.31 -20.66 -21.13
C PRO A 257 -13.40 -19.94 -22.47
N ALA A 258 -14.41 -19.08 -22.68
CA ALA A 258 -14.58 -18.31 -23.91
C ALA A 258 -13.42 -17.33 -24.15
N MET A 259 -12.92 -16.67 -23.10
CA MET A 259 -11.74 -15.78 -23.20
C MET A 259 -10.49 -16.56 -23.56
N PHE A 260 -10.29 -17.72 -22.93
CA PHE A 260 -9.16 -18.59 -23.21
C PHE A 260 -9.21 -19.12 -24.65
N GLU A 261 -10.37 -19.64 -25.11
CA GLU A 261 -10.57 -20.15 -26.47
C GLU A 261 -10.36 -19.04 -27.51
N LEU A 262 -10.88 -17.83 -27.28
CA LEU A 262 -10.65 -16.68 -28.14
C LEU A 262 -9.16 -16.35 -28.30
N LYS A 263 -8.41 -16.37 -27.21
CA LYS A 263 -6.96 -16.14 -27.23
C LYS A 263 -6.23 -17.24 -28.01
N MET A 264 -6.57 -18.48 -27.76
CA MET A 264 -5.91 -19.62 -28.39
C MET A 264 -6.24 -19.72 -29.88
N SER A 265 -7.48 -19.44 -30.32
CA SER A 265 -7.82 -19.44 -31.74
C SER A 265 -7.01 -18.44 -32.54
N LEU A 266 -6.87 -17.20 -32.05
CA LEU A 266 -6.08 -16.17 -32.74
C LEU A 266 -4.56 -16.46 -32.72
N LEU A 267 -4.05 -17.14 -31.69
CA LEU A 267 -2.66 -17.59 -31.67
C LEU A 267 -2.40 -18.69 -32.71
N HIS A 268 -3.39 -19.52 -33.03
CA HIS A 268 -3.28 -20.57 -34.03
C HIS A 268 -3.47 -20.06 -35.47
N GLU A 269 -4.29 -19.03 -35.67
CA GLU A 269 -4.54 -18.44 -37.00
C GLU A 269 -3.33 -17.65 -37.52
N GLU A 270 -2.50 -17.09 -36.66
CA GLU A 270 -1.36 -16.24 -37.01
C GLU A 270 -0.02 -17.03 -37.05
N ASN A 271 -0.01 -18.32 -36.72
CA ASN A 271 1.11 -19.25 -36.88
C ASN A 271 0.87 -20.20 -38.07
#